data_da77a0e34eee09d58dd2aa46497d92cd
#
_entry.id   da77a0e34eee09d58dd2aa46497d92cd
#
_cell.length_a   1.000
_cell.length_b   1.000
_cell.length_c   1.000
_cell.angle_alpha   90.00
_cell.angle_beta   90.00
_cell.angle_gamma   90.00
#
_symmetry.space_group_name_H-M   'P 1'
#
loop_
_entity.id
_entity.type
_entity.pdbx_description
1 polymer ?
#
loop_
_entity_poly.entity_id
_entity_poly.type
_entity_poly.pdbx_seq_one_letter_code
_entity_poly.pdbx_strand_id
1 'polypeptide(L)'
;MRISLFSGRGTELVLGLTSAIHKQPISAPVRCTFAGLEGDEQCDLRHHGGPDRALHYYPADHYLWWQTWQTALGLPAPRTPWQPAAFGENLSGIGLTEAQACIGDVYRLGEALIQISQPRSPCFKLNQRFGYGQLSQVMQLSGRCGWLLRVLEEGRVAP
;
A
#
# COMPACT_ATOMS: atom_id res chain seq x y z
N MET A 1 15.39 -4.90 8.41
CA MET A 1 14.75 -4.06 7.37
C MET A 1 14.01 -2.94 8.08
N ARG A 2 14.14 -1.70 7.64
CA ARG A 2 13.37 -0.56 8.17
C ARG A 2 12.06 -0.45 7.41
N ILE A 3 10.94 -0.40 8.13
CA ILE A 3 9.59 -0.26 7.58
C ILE A 3 9.02 1.08 8.01
N SER A 4 8.48 1.84 7.07
CA SER A 4 7.67 3.03 7.34
C SER A 4 6.20 2.63 7.44
N LEU A 5 5.49 3.22 8.40
CA LEU A 5 4.08 2.95 8.67
C LEU A 5 3.22 4.14 8.25
N PHE A 6 2.06 3.84 7.68
CA PHE A 6 1.11 4.85 7.19
C PHE A 6 -0.33 4.46 7.51
N SER A 7 -1.14 5.45 7.85
CA SER A 7 -2.58 5.30 8.05
C SER A 7 -3.34 6.43 7.37
N GLY A 8 -4.61 6.23 7.07
CA GLY A 8 -5.44 7.23 6.44
C GLY A 8 -6.92 7.02 6.72
N ARG A 9 -7.68 8.12 6.66
CA ARG A 9 -9.13 8.09 6.76
C ARG A 9 -9.76 8.22 5.38
N GLY A 10 -11.02 7.79 5.27
CA GLY A 10 -11.80 7.96 4.06
C GLY A 10 -11.99 9.43 3.73
N THR A 11 -11.51 9.83 2.56
CA THR A 11 -11.68 11.17 1.99
C THR A 11 -12.18 11.06 0.57
N GLU A 12 -12.79 12.13 0.06
CA GLU A 12 -13.19 12.16 -1.34
C GLU A 12 -11.94 12.20 -2.24
N LEU A 13 -11.82 11.24 -3.13
CA LEU A 13 -10.72 11.15 -4.11
C LEU A 13 -11.07 11.92 -5.38
N VAL A 14 -12.30 11.73 -5.88
CA VAL A 14 -12.95 12.46 -6.97
C VAL A 14 -14.43 12.52 -6.64
N LEU A 15 -15.17 13.41 -7.30
CA LEU A 15 -16.59 13.64 -7.03
C LEU A 15 -17.38 12.33 -6.87
N GLY A 16 -17.94 12.11 -5.69
CA GLY A 16 -18.72 10.92 -5.33
C GLY A 16 -17.93 9.64 -5.07
N LEU A 17 -16.59 9.67 -5.09
CA LEU A 17 -15.74 8.52 -4.82
C LEU A 17 -14.91 8.72 -3.55
N THR A 18 -15.30 8.06 -2.46
CA THR A 18 -14.55 8.05 -1.21
C THR A 18 -13.46 6.97 -1.24
N SER A 19 -12.28 7.29 -0.70
CA SER A 19 -11.15 6.37 -0.58
C SER A 19 -10.24 6.72 0.59
N ALA A 20 -9.70 5.73 1.27
CA ALA A 20 -8.65 5.89 2.28
C ALA A 20 -7.23 5.77 1.69
N ILE A 21 -7.08 6.01 0.39
CA ILE A 21 -5.79 5.93 -0.32
C ILE A 21 -4.82 7.06 0.08
N HIS A 22 -5.33 8.16 0.65
CA HIS A 22 -4.52 9.27 1.15
C HIS A 22 -4.00 8.95 2.55
N LYS A 23 -2.87 8.26 2.61
CA LYS A 23 -2.25 7.88 3.88
C LYS A 23 -1.17 8.86 4.31
N GLN A 24 -1.04 9.04 5.64
CA GLN A 24 -0.06 9.90 6.28
C GLN A 24 0.91 9.06 7.10
N PRO A 25 2.17 9.51 7.27
CA PRO A 25 3.14 8.81 8.10
C PRO A 25 2.66 8.69 9.55
N ILE A 26 2.86 7.53 10.14
CA ILE A 26 2.69 7.30 11.57
C ILE A 26 4.04 7.59 12.23
N SER A 27 4.05 8.46 13.25
CA SER A 27 5.27 8.87 13.95
C SER A 27 5.37 8.31 15.38
N ALA A 28 4.34 7.63 15.87
CA ALA A 28 4.27 7.06 17.21
C ALA A 28 3.85 5.58 17.13
N PRO A 29 4.14 4.77 18.17
CA PRO A 29 3.65 3.40 18.23
C PRO A 29 2.13 3.33 18.11
N VAL A 30 1.62 2.40 17.31
CA VAL A 30 0.20 2.19 17.06
C VAL A 30 -0.14 0.71 17.24
N ARG A 31 -1.40 0.39 17.58
CA ARG A 31 -1.87 -1.00 17.65
C ARG A 31 -2.16 -1.53 16.25
N CYS A 32 -1.63 -2.70 15.95
CA CYS A 32 -1.99 -3.51 14.79
C CYS A 32 -3.02 -4.54 15.24
N THR A 33 -4.21 -4.48 14.68
CA THR A 33 -5.36 -5.35 14.98
C THR A 33 -5.66 -6.26 13.80
N PHE A 34 -6.55 -7.23 13.97
CA PHE A 34 -7.03 -8.09 12.87
C PHE A 34 -7.70 -7.28 11.73
N ALA A 35 -8.13 -6.05 11.99
CA ALA A 35 -8.71 -5.14 11.00
C ALA A 35 -7.68 -4.23 10.32
N GLY A 36 -6.42 -4.20 10.79
CA GLY A 36 -5.35 -3.32 10.32
C GLY A 36 -4.81 -2.40 11.41
N LEU A 37 -4.11 -1.34 11.01
CA LEU A 37 -3.56 -0.37 11.96
C LEU A 37 -4.69 0.49 12.56
N GLU A 38 -4.62 0.69 13.86
CA GLU A 38 -5.55 1.57 14.57
C GLU A 38 -5.48 2.99 14.00
N GLY A 39 -6.66 3.58 13.69
CA GLY A 39 -6.75 4.88 13.01
C GLY A 39 -6.68 4.83 11.48
N ASP A 40 -6.45 3.65 10.89
CA ASP A 40 -6.58 3.44 9.45
C ASP A 40 -8.02 3.04 9.08
N GLU A 41 -8.52 3.50 7.94
CA GLU A 41 -9.86 3.17 7.46
C GLU A 41 -9.83 2.41 6.14
N GLN A 42 -10.81 1.55 5.97
CA GLN A 42 -11.07 0.80 4.73
C GLN A 42 -12.45 1.19 4.20
N CYS A 43 -12.50 2.01 3.15
CA CYS A 43 -13.74 2.58 2.63
C CYS A 43 -14.60 1.60 1.84
N ASP A 44 -14.05 0.47 1.41
CA ASP A 44 -14.72 -0.53 0.58
C ASP A 44 -14.36 -1.93 1.05
N LEU A 45 -15.13 -2.43 2.01
CA LEU A 45 -14.89 -3.75 2.61
C LEU A 45 -15.15 -4.91 1.64
N ARG A 46 -15.87 -4.69 0.54
CA ARG A 46 -16.16 -5.74 -0.44
C ARG A 46 -14.95 -6.02 -1.34
N HIS A 47 -14.22 -4.96 -1.76
CA HIS A 47 -13.14 -5.06 -2.73
C HIS A 47 -11.76 -4.72 -2.17
N HIS A 48 -11.69 -3.88 -1.12
CA HIS A 48 -10.44 -3.31 -0.61
C HIS A 48 -10.25 -3.49 0.90
N GLY A 49 -11.01 -4.34 1.56
CA GLY A 49 -10.95 -4.57 2.99
C GLY A 49 -11.22 -6.02 3.40
N GLY A 50 -11.38 -6.21 4.71
CA GLY A 50 -11.58 -7.51 5.34
C GLY A 50 -10.30 -8.09 5.95
N PRO A 51 -10.41 -9.19 6.75
CA PRO A 51 -9.30 -9.71 7.54
C PRO A 51 -8.10 -10.16 6.70
N ASP A 52 -8.33 -10.66 5.48
CA ASP A 52 -7.24 -11.06 4.57
C ASP A 52 -6.59 -9.89 3.84
N ARG A 53 -7.09 -8.68 4.06
CA ARG A 53 -6.63 -7.41 3.45
C ARG A 53 -6.47 -6.33 4.52
N ALA A 54 -6.06 -6.75 5.72
CA ALA A 54 -5.92 -5.85 6.87
C ALA A 54 -4.84 -4.78 6.63
N LEU A 55 -3.75 -5.14 5.94
CA LEU A 55 -2.64 -4.25 5.62
C LEU A 55 -2.23 -4.40 4.15
N HIS A 56 -1.69 -3.31 3.61
CA HIS A 56 -1.06 -3.30 2.29
C HIS A 56 0.42 -2.96 2.45
N TYR A 57 1.30 -3.81 1.93
CA TYR A 57 2.73 -3.54 1.78
C TYR A 57 3.05 -3.17 0.34
N TYR A 58 3.88 -2.13 0.17
CA TYR A 58 4.42 -1.74 -1.12
C TYR A 58 5.93 -1.51 -1.02
N PRO A 59 6.77 -2.22 -1.85
CA PRO A 59 8.21 -2.04 -1.86
C PRO A 59 8.61 -0.60 -2.23
N ALA A 60 9.36 0.06 -1.36
CA ALA A 60 9.85 1.40 -1.65
C ALA A 60 10.84 1.43 -2.83
N ASP A 61 11.47 0.29 -3.12
CA ASP A 61 12.35 0.07 -4.28
C ASP A 61 11.68 0.43 -5.61
N HIS A 62 10.37 0.26 -5.71
CA HIS A 62 9.62 0.51 -6.95
C HIS A 62 9.42 1.98 -7.28
N TYR A 63 9.56 2.90 -6.31
CA TYR A 63 9.33 4.32 -6.58
C TYR A 63 10.35 4.90 -7.56
N LEU A 64 11.61 4.48 -7.48
CA LEU A 64 12.64 4.86 -8.45
C LEU A 64 12.31 4.34 -9.86
N TRP A 65 11.78 3.12 -9.94
CA TRP A 65 11.35 2.55 -11.23
C TRP A 65 10.20 3.37 -11.85
N TRP A 66 9.22 3.82 -11.05
CA TRP A 66 8.13 4.65 -11.52
C TRP A 66 8.60 6.03 -12.01
N GLN A 67 9.56 6.65 -11.33
CA GLN A 67 10.19 7.89 -11.77
C GLN A 67 10.88 7.71 -13.12
N THR A 68 11.65 6.63 -13.26
CA THR A 68 12.35 6.28 -14.49
C THR A 68 11.37 6.00 -15.64
N TRP A 69 10.32 5.22 -15.37
CA TRP A 69 9.24 4.93 -16.34
C TRP A 69 8.56 6.21 -16.84
N GLN A 70 8.19 7.10 -15.95
CA GLN A 70 7.59 8.39 -16.29
C GLN A 70 8.50 9.22 -17.19
N THR A 71 9.79 9.36 -16.80
CA THR A 71 10.78 10.15 -17.52
C THR A 71 11.07 9.56 -18.92
N ALA A 72 11.22 8.24 -19.00
CA ALA A 72 11.53 7.54 -20.25
C ALA A 72 10.40 7.69 -21.30
N LEU A 73 9.15 7.81 -20.84
CA LEU A 73 8.01 8.02 -21.72
C LEU A 73 7.66 9.51 -21.95
N GLY A 74 8.42 10.43 -21.38
CA GLY A 74 8.15 11.87 -21.51
C GLY A 74 6.80 12.30 -20.92
N LEU A 75 6.28 11.56 -19.92
CA LEU A 75 5.00 11.86 -19.31
C LEU A 75 5.09 13.11 -18.41
N PRO A 76 4.03 13.91 -18.29
CA PRO A 76 3.99 15.05 -17.38
C PRO A 76 4.17 14.57 -15.92
N ALA A 77 4.50 15.51 -15.02
CA ALA A 77 4.58 15.20 -13.60
C ALA A 77 3.25 14.61 -13.07
N PRO A 78 3.29 13.55 -12.25
CA PRO A 78 2.08 12.96 -11.70
C PRO A 78 1.43 13.91 -10.68
N ARG A 79 0.11 13.81 -10.51
CA ARG A 79 -0.64 14.55 -9.48
C ARG A 79 -0.20 14.20 -8.06
N THR A 80 0.26 12.96 -7.86
CA THR A 80 0.80 12.47 -6.60
C THR A 80 2.26 12.11 -6.81
N PRO A 81 3.21 12.64 -6.02
CA PRO A 81 4.62 12.30 -6.14
C PRO A 81 4.88 10.80 -5.94
N TRP A 82 5.93 10.29 -6.61
CA TRP A 82 6.40 8.91 -6.45
C TRP A 82 7.17 8.77 -5.13
N GLN A 83 6.49 8.45 -4.05
CA GLN A 83 7.05 8.32 -2.71
C GLN A 83 6.23 7.35 -1.86
N PRO A 84 6.75 6.83 -0.75
CA PRO A 84 6.00 5.98 0.17
C PRO A 84 4.64 6.57 0.56
N ALA A 85 3.62 5.72 0.66
CA ALA A 85 2.20 5.97 0.79
C ALA A 85 1.48 6.43 -0.49
N ALA A 86 2.19 6.64 -1.61
CA ALA A 86 1.57 7.11 -2.84
C ALA A 86 0.56 6.11 -3.43
N PHE A 87 0.76 4.81 -3.24
CA PHE A 87 -0.16 3.77 -3.70
C PHE A 87 -1.19 3.35 -2.65
N GLY A 88 -1.25 4.06 -1.50
CA GLY A 88 -2.18 3.80 -0.41
C GLY A 88 -1.78 2.63 0.49
N GLU A 89 -0.49 2.29 0.49
CA GLU A 89 0.05 1.25 1.37
C GLU A 89 0.12 1.70 2.84
N ASN A 90 -0.01 0.72 3.74
CA ASN A 90 0.19 0.90 5.17
C ASN A 90 1.65 0.71 5.57
N LEU A 91 2.36 -0.13 4.82
CA LEU A 91 3.75 -0.52 5.08
C LEU A 91 4.58 -0.28 3.83
N SER A 92 5.72 0.39 3.97
CA SER A 92 6.70 0.54 2.89
C SER A 92 8.11 0.33 3.41
N GLY A 93 8.89 -0.48 2.71
CA GLY A 93 10.27 -0.81 3.08
C GLY A 93 11.14 -1.07 1.87
N ILE A 94 12.46 -1.09 2.07
CA ILE A 94 13.47 -1.35 1.03
C ILE A 94 14.04 -2.75 1.20
N GLY A 95 14.30 -3.44 0.08
CA GLY A 95 15.01 -4.72 0.03
C GLY A 95 14.12 -5.95 0.14
N LEU A 96 12.79 -5.80 0.15
CA LEU A 96 11.85 -6.91 0.04
C LEU A 96 10.86 -6.58 -1.08
N THR A 97 10.97 -7.30 -2.18
CA THR A 97 10.12 -7.15 -3.37
C THR A 97 9.39 -8.45 -3.68
N GLU A 98 8.54 -8.44 -4.70
CA GLU A 98 7.78 -9.60 -5.16
C GLU A 98 8.68 -10.78 -5.58
N ALA A 99 9.95 -10.53 -5.89
CA ALA A 99 10.92 -11.56 -6.25
C ALA A 99 11.37 -12.42 -5.05
N GLN A 100 11.24 -11.91 -3.82
CA GLN A 100 11.65 -12.60 -2.59
C GLN A 100 10.47 -13.01 -1.71
N ALA A 101 9.28 -12.43 -1.94
CA ALA A 101 8.10 -12.64 -1.11
C ALA A 101 7.20 -13.74 -1.69
N CYS A 102 6.71 -14.63 -0.83
CA CYS A 102 5.77 -15.69 -1.20
C CYS A 102 4.44 -15.54 -0.45
N ILE A 103 3.33 -15.90 -1.10
CA ILE A 103 2.05 -16.01 -0.41
C ILE A 103 2.20 -17.05 0.71
N GLY A 104 1.75 -16.69 1.90
CA GLY A 104 1.88 -17.51 3.10
C GLY A 104 3.10 -17.19 3.96
N ASP A 105 4.06 -16.39 3.48
CA ASP A 105 5.18 -15.94 4.30
C ASP A 105 4.69 -15.17 5.51
N VAL A 106 5.32 -15.43 6.66
CA VAL A 106 4.97 -14.84 7.95
C VAL A 106 6.11 -13.94 8.43
N TYR A 107 5.76 -12.73 8.85
CA TYR A 107 6.69 -11.75 9.36
C TYR A 107 6.28 -11.23 10.74
N ARG A 108 7.27 -10.93 11.58
CA ARG A 108 7.06 -10.18 12.81
C ARG A 108 7.22 -8.70 12.54
N LEU A 109 6.17 -7.92 12.87
CA LEU A 109 6.15 -6.47 12.79
C LEU A 109 5.95 -5.92 14.21
N GLY A 110 7.05 -5.53 14.88
CA GLY A 110 7.00 -5.21 16.29
C GLY A 110 6.49 -6.42 17.12
N GLU A 111 5.40 -6.23 17.85
CA GLU A 111 4.75 -7.32 18.60
C GLU A 111 3.75 -8.12 17.74
N ALA A 112 3.28 -7.57 16.64
CA ALA A 112 2.30 -8.22 15.77
C ALA A 112 2.94 -9.31 14.88
N LEU A 113 2.15 -10.33 14.53
CA LEU A 113 2.49 -11.35 13.55
C LEU A 113 1.58 -11.19 12.34
N ILE A 114 2.17 -11.02 11.14
CA ILE A 114 1.45 -10.76 9.89
C ILE A 114 1.83 -11.78 8.83
N GLN A 115 0.91 -12.07 7.92
CA GLN A 115 1.12 -13.06 6.85
C GLN A 115 0.71 -12.50 5.50
N ILE A 116 1.52 -12.74 4.47
CA ILE A 116 1.14 -12.43 3.09
C ILE A 116 -0.06 -13.29 2.71
N SER A 117 -1.17 -12.64 2.42
CA SER A 117 -2.44 -13.30 2.06
C SER A 117 -2.64 -13.43 0.56
N GLN A 118 -2.31 -12.39 -0.19
CA GLN A 118 -2.50 -12.35 -1.64
C GLN A 118 -1.71 -11.20 -2.29
N PRO A 119 -1.41 -11.26 -3.61
CA PRO A 119 -0.92 -10.11 -4.36
C PRO A 119 -1.96 -8.99 -4.34
N ARG A 120 -1.51 -7.74 -4.35
CA ARG A 120 -2.44 -6.63 -4.55
C ARG A 120 -2.88 -6.55 -6.01
N SER A 121 -4.19 -6.40 -6.22
CA SER A 121 -4.77 -6.10 -7.53
C SER A 121 -4.95 -4.58 -7.68
N PRO A 122 -4.24 -3.93 -8.62
CA PRO A 122 -4.39 -2.49 -8.85
C PRO A 122 -5.79 -2.14 -9.37
N CYS A 123 -6.32 -0.99 -8.99
CA CYS A 123 -7.63 -0.53 -9.43
C CYS A 123 -7.56 0.86 -10.08
N PHE A 124 -8.62 1.25 -10.76
CA PHE A 124 -8.75 2.52 -11.49
C PHE A 124 -8.55 3.77 -10.60
N LYS A 125 -8.71 3.66 -9.28
CA LYS A 125 -8.46 4.76 -8.33
C LYS A 125 -7.02 5.30 -8.44
N LEU A 126 -6.06 4.43 -8.80
CA LEU A 126 -4.68 4.84 -9.06
C LEU A 126 -4.57 5.75 -10.28
N ASN A 127 -5.32 5.46 -11.33
CA ASN A 127 -5.33 6.28 -12.54
C ASN A 127 -5.77 7.72 -12.22
N GLN A 128 -6.81 7.86 -11.39
CA GLN A 128 -7.32 9.15 -10.94
C GLN A 128 -6.31 9.88 -10.04
N ARG A 129 -5.73 9.14 -9.09
CA ARG A 129 -4.78 9.70 -8.12
C ARG A 129 -3.53 10.27 -8.77
N PHE A 130 -2.97 9.56 -9.75
CA PHE A 130 -1.74 9.97 -10.43
C PHE A 130 -1.98 10.80 -11.70
N GLY A 131 -3.17 10.77 -12.25
CA GLY A 131 -3.51 11.47 -13.50
C GLY A 131 -3.09 10.72 -14.76
N TYR A 132 -2.80 9.43 -14.68
CA TYR A 132 -2.43 8.59 -15.82
C TYR A 132 -3.50 7.52 -16.06
N GLY A 133 -4.19 7.59 -17.20
CA GLY A 133 -5.37 6.76 -17.50
C GLY A 133 -5.12 5.25 -17.53
N GLN A 134 -3.87 4.80 -17.64
CA GLN A 134 -3.50 3.38 -17.74
C GLN A 134 -2.56 2.91 -16.62
N LEU A 135 -2.34 3.69 -15.57
CA LEU A 135 -1.37 3.37 -14.53
C LEU A 135 -1.64 2.03 -13.86
N SER A 136 -2.90 1.74 -13.53
CA SER A 136 -3.27 0.45 -12.92
C SER A 136 -2.94 -0.74 -13.82
N GLN A 137 -3.11 -0.59 -15.13
CA GLN A 137 -2.76 -1.61 -16.11
C GLN A 137 -1.24 -1.80 -16.22
N VAL A 138 -0.48 -0.71 -16.28
CA VAL A 138 0.99 -0.75 -16.28
C VAL A 138 1.51 -1.41 -15.01
N MET A 139 0.94 -1.08 -13.84
CA MET A 139 1.28 -1.71 -12.57
C MET A 139 1.04 -3.21 -12.61
N GLN A 140 -0.12 -3.65 -13.09
CA GLN A 140 -0.45 -5.07 -13.23
C GLN A 140 0.53 -5.80 -14.15
N LEU A 141 0.83 -5.24 -15.32
CA LEU A 141 1.72 -5.85 -16.31
C LEU A 141 3.19 -5.88 -15.84
N SER A 142 3.62 -4.89 -15.08
CA SER A 142 4.98 -4.83 -14.54
C SER A 142 5.22 -5.76 -13.35
N GLY A 143 4.16 -6.30 -12.75
CA GLY A 143 4.24 -7.11 -11.53
C GLY A 143 4.62 -6.34 -10.26
N ARG A 144 4.75 -5.00 -10.32
CA ARG A 144 5.13 -4.14 -9.19
C ARG A 144 3.92 -3.66 -8.41
N CYS A 145 3.18 -4.61 -7.86
CA CYS A 145 1.88 -4.36 -7.23
C CYS A 145 1.95 -4.25 -5.71
N GLY A 146 2.98 -4.81 -5.08
CA GLY A 146 2.97 -5.09 -3.66
C GLY A 146 1.98 -6.19 -3.32
N TRP A 147 1.69 -6.36 -2.04
CA TRP A 147 0.81 -7.42 -1.56
C TRP A 147 0.00 -7.01 -0.35
N LEU A 148 -1.03 -7.79 -0.09
CA LEU A 148 -1.92 -7.63 1.05
C LEU A 148 -1.53 -8.63 2.14
N LEU A 149 -1.79 -8.25 3.38
CA LEU A 149 -1.41 -9.00 4.56
C LEU A 149 -2.63 -9.14 5.48
N ARG A 150 -2.74 -10.33 6.09
CA ARG A 150 -3.61 -10.55 7.25
C ARG A 150 -2.78 -10.45 8.53
N VAL A 151 -3.44 -10.15 9.62
CA VAL A 151 -2.84 -10.16 10.95
C VAL A 151 -3.16 -11.51 11.60
N LEU A 152 -2.12 -12.23 12.06
CA LEU A 152 -2.25 -13.50 12.77
C LEU A 152 -2.25 -13.31 14.29
N GLU A 153 -1.46 -12.34 14.78
CA GLU A 153 -1.40 -11.93 16.18
C GLU A 153 -1.39 -10.40 16.25
N GLU A 154 -2.28 -9.86 17.07
CA GLU A 154 -2.32 -8.41 17.31
C GLU A 154 -1.15 -7.98 18.19
N GLY A 155 -0.69 -6.75 18.05
CA GLY A 155 0.37 -6.20 18.88
C GLY A 155 0.69 -4.74 18.57
N ARG A 156 1.59 -4.13 19.35
CA ARG A 156 2.08 -2.79 19.10
C ARG A 156 3.17 -2.81 18.02
N VAL A 157 3.07 -1.86 17.12
CA VAL A 157 4.04 -1.67 16.03
C VAL A 157 4.53 -0.22 16.06
N ALA A 158 5.80 -0.01 15.73
CA ALA A 158 6.42 1.32 15.71
C ALA A 158 7.10 1.55 14.35
N PRO A 159 7.15 2.81 13.86
CA PRO A 159 7.84 3.20 12.63
C PRO A 159 9.37 3.10 12.75
#